data_fb1cc0cc2549bde648471b1de201a116
#
_entry.id   fb1cc0cc2549bde648471b1de201a116
#
_cell.length_a   1.000
_cell.length_b   1.000
_cell.length_c   1.000
_cell.angle_alpha   90.00
_cell.angle_beta   90.00
_cell.angle_gamma   90.00
#
_symmetry.space_group_name_H-M   'P 1'
#
loop_
_entity.id
_entity.type
_entity.pdbx_description
1 polymer ?
#
loop_
_entity_poly.entity_id
_entity_poly.type
_entity_poly.pdbx_seq_one_letter_code
_entity_poly.pdbx_strand_id
1 'polypeptide(L)'
;MHETERHTVILSAVQDRPFASVVDLCRLTEAITPPQCVGLAGRTIAVNETFRICEKQAIARAAAELCEDGDPIIINGGTTTFQMVHPLANRRMQVFTNSFPIAEHLLKHSKNTVIVPGGAIYREQNIILSPFENDVTRNFYARRMFIGAQGVGPLGLMEGDPLLIQAEEKLMGQADELIVLVDSAKFDARSSLVLCPLDRIDIVITDAGISDRAAAMLEAAEIKLIVAEKNAAAETGSS
;
A
#
# COMPACT_ATOMS: atom_id res chain seq x y z
N MET A 1 -31.35 2.58 -3.68
CA MET A 1 -32.00 1.27 -3.42
C MET A 1 -32.32 1.14 -1.95
N HIS A 2 -33.55 0.75 -1.59
CA HIS A 2 -33.98 0.58 -0.18
C HIS A 2 -33.28 -0.63 0.45
N GLU A 3 -33.14 -0.64 1.79
CA GLU A 3 -32.43 -1.68 2.54
C GLU A 3 -33.01 -3.09 2.27
N THR A 4 -34.33 -3.18 2.18
CA THR A 4 -35.04 -4.42 1.87
C THR A 4 -34.78 -4.95 0.46
N GLU A 5 -34.64 -4.05 -0.51
CA GLU A 5 -34.30 -4.40 -1.90
C GLU A 5 -32.83 -4.88 -2.00
N ARG A 6 -31.92 -4.26 -1.25
CA ARG A 6 -30.51 -4.71 -1.16
C ARG A 6 -30.42 -6.12 -0.59
N HIS A 7 -31.13 -6.42 0.49
CA HIS A 7 -31.18 -7.77 1.07
C HIS A 7 -31.67 -8.81 0.08
N THR A 8 -32.71 -8.51 -0.69
CA THR A 8 -33.26 -9.42 -1.69
C THR A 8 -32.26 -9.69 -2.82
N VAL A 9 -31.59 -8.66 -3.31
CA VAL A 9 -30.56 -8.78 -4.37
C VAL A 9 -29.35 -9.58 -3.86
N ILE A 10 -28.90 -9.34 -2.62
CA ILE A 10 -27.80 -10.11 -2.02
C ILE A 10 -28.16 -11.58 -1.88
N LEU A 11 -29.35 -11.89 -1.36
CA LEU A 11 -29.80 -13.27 -1.17
C LEU A 11 -29.91 -14.01 -2.51
N SER A 12 -30.47 -13.37 -3.55
CA SER A 12 -30.55 -13.94 -4.89
C SER A 12 -29.15 -14.19 -5.48
N ALA A 13 -28.24 -13.22 -5.37
CA ALA A 13 -26.89 -13.34 -5.89
C ALA A 13 -26.07 -14.45 -5.21
N VAL A 14 -26.29 -14.69 -3.91
CA VAL A 14 -25.62 -15.75 -3.14
C VAL A 14 -26.23 -17.13 -3.47
N GLN A 15 -27.53 -17.21 -3.72
CA GLN A 15 -28.18 -18.45 -4.13
C GLN A 15 -27.75 -18.92 -5.52
N ASP A 16 -27.61 -17.97 -6.46
CA ASP A 16 -27.22 -18.28 -7.84
C ASP A 16 -25.69 -18.46 -8.02
N ARG A 17 -24.89 -17.91 -7.10
CA ARG A 17 -23.42 -17.96 -7.15
C ARG A 17 -22.83 -18.14 -5.75
N PRO A 18 -22.58 -19.40 -5.31
CA PRO A 18 -22.08 -19.69 -3.95
C PRO A 18 -20.71 -19.09 -3.61
N PHE A 19 -20.06 -18.42 -4.56
CA PHE A 19 -18.76 -17.74 -4.40
C PHE A 19 -18.79 -16.25 -4.81
N ALA A 20 -19.90 -15.55 -4.63
CA ALA A 20 -19.95 -14.12 -4.88
C ALA A 20 -19.03 -13.36 -3.92
N SER A 21 -18.07 -12.60 -4.44
CA SER A 21 -17.22 -11.74 -3.61
C SER A 21 -18.00 -10.54 -3.08
N VAL A 22 -17.52 -9.94 -1.97
CA VAL A 22 -18.09 -8.69 -1.43
C VAL A 22 -18.10 -7.58 -2.48
N VAL A 23 -17.12 -7.55 -3.38
CA VAL A 23 -17.02 -6.60 -4.49
C VAL A 23 -18.15 -6.82 -5.50
N ASP A 24 -18.48 -8.08 -5.83
CA ASP A 24 -19.57 -8.42 -6.74
C ASP A 24 -20.91 -8.04 -6.12
N LEU A 25 -21.09 -8.26 -4.83
CA LEU A 25 -22.28 -7.86 -4.09
C LEU A 25 -22.45 -6.34 -4.01
N CYS A 26 -21.36 -5.59 -3.81
CA CYS A 26 -21.38 -4.12 -3.84
C CYS A 26 -21.76 -3.59 -5.22
N ARG A 27 -21.25 -4.18 -6.31
CA ARG A 27 -21.64 -3.81 -7.69
C ARG A 27 -23.12 -4.10 -7.96
N LEU A 28 -23.62 -5.24 -7.55
CA LEU A 28 -25.02 -5.65 -7.76
C LEU A 28 -26.02 -4.81 -6.96
N THR A 29 -25.61 -4.28 -5.81
CA THR A 29 -26.49 -3.48 -4.94
C THR A 29 -26.34 -1.98 -5.14
N GLU A 30 -25.55 -1.53 -6.15
CA GLU A 30 -25.22 -0.11 -6.36
C GLU A 30 -24.68 0.57 -5.08
N ALA A 31 -24.11 -0.21 -4.17
CA ALA A 31 -23.51 0.31 -2.96
C ALA A 31 -22.19 1.01 -3.34
N ILE A 32 -22.23 2.35 -3.38
CA ILE A 32 -21.10 3.21 -3.75
C ILE A 32 -19.98 3.13 -2.71
N THR A 33 -20.27 2.63 -1.53
CA THR A 33 -19.27 2.45 -0.46
C THR A 33 -19.59 1.16 0.30
N PRO A 34 -18.64 0.22 0.45
CA PRO A 34 -18.80 -0.82 1.46
C PRO A 34 -19.04 -0.14 2.81
N PRO A 35 -19.94 -0.69 3.66
CA PRO A 35 -20.17 -0.12 4.96
C PRO A 35 -18.83 0.11 5.65
N GLN A 36 -18.66 1.30 6.22
CA GLN A 36 -17.49 1.61 7.05
C GLN A 36 -17.57 0.72 8.29
N CYS A 37 -17.20 -0.54 8.14
CA CYS A 37 -16.87 -1.38 9.28
C CYS A 37 -15.55 -0.84 9.82
N VAL A 38 -15.64 0.22 10.60
CA VAL A 38 -14.59 0.69 11.49
C VAL A 38 -14.54 -0.31 12.64
N GLY A 39 -14.04 -1.51 12.34
CA GLY A 39 -13.56 -2.44 13.35
C GLY A 39 -12.08 -2.19 13.55
N LEU A 40 -11.55 -2.57 14.71
CA LEU A 40 -10.13 -2.50 15.09
C LEU A 40 -9.19 -3.26 14.12
N ALA A 41 -9.72 -4.10 13.24
CA ALA A 41 -9.02 -4.66 12.08
C ALA A 41 -9.33 -3.77 10.87
N GLY A 42 -8.31 -3.17 10.26
CA GLY A 42 -8.43 -2.38 9.03
C GLY A 42 -9.17 -3.13 7.91
N ARG A 43 -9.58 -2.42 6.85
CA ARG A 43 -10.21 -3.03 5.67
C ARG A 43 -9.35 -4.20 5.18
N THR A 44 -9.98 -5.31 4.81
CA THR A 44 -9.25 -6.43 4.21
C THR A 44 -8.49 -5.96 2.97
N ILE A 45 -7.33 -6.58 2.69
CA ILE A 45 -6.48 -6.25 1.52
C ILE A 45 -7.32 -6.21 0.24
N ALA A 46 -8.21 -7.18 0.02
CA ALA A 46 -9.06 -7.26 -1.18
C ALA A 46 -9.96 -6.02 -1.39
N VAL A 47 -10.49 -5.42 -0.33
CA VAL A 47 -11.29 -4.19 -0.41
C VAL A 47 -10.39 -2.97 -0.65
N ASN A 48 -9.20 -2.95 -0.07
CA ASN A 48 -8.24 -1.87 -0.27
C ASN A 48 -7.60 -1.89 -1.66
N GLU A 49 -7.46 -3.03 -2.32
CA GLU A 49 -6.86 -3.15 -3.65
C GLU A 49 -7.59 -2.31 -4.70
N THR A 50 -8.92 -2.33 -4.70
CA THR A 50 -9.75 -1.61 -5.68
C THR A 50 -10.09 -0.19 -5.27
N PHE A 51 -9.98 0.12 -3.97
CA PHE A 51 -10.30 1.46 -3.46
C PHE A 51 -9.22 2.46 -3.88
N ARG A 52 -9.62 3.54 -4.58
CA ARG A 52 -8.74 4.61 -5.08
C ARG A 52 -7.57 4.08 -5.93
N ILE A 53 -7.85 3.12 -6.78
CA ILE A 53 -6.80 2.46 -7.58
C ILE A 53 -6.07 3.42 -8.52
N CYS A 54 -6.76 4.40 -9.09
CA CYS A 54 -6.15 5.39 -9.98
C CYS A 54 -5.13 6.28 -9.25
N GLU A 55 -5.47 6.70 -8.02
CA GLU A 55 -4.56 7.47 -7.16
C GLU A 55 -3.33 6.63 -6.78
N LYS A 56 -3.52 5.39 -6.36
CA LYS A 56 -2.43 4.48 -6.02
C LYS A 56 -1.50 4.21 -7.18
N GLN A 57 -2.05 4.06 -8.39
CA GLN A 57 -1.25 3.90 -9.60
C GLN A 57 -0.45 5.16 -9.94
N ALA A 58 -1.03 6.35 -9.77
CA ALA A 58 -0.32 7.61 -9.96
C ALA A 58 0.84 7.74 -8.96
N ILE A 59 0.59 7.49 -7.68
CA ILE A 59 1.58 7.50 -6.60
C ILE A 59 2.71 6.50 -6.91
N ALA A 60 2.38 5.29 -7.32
CA ALA A 60 3.37 4.26 -7.63
C ALA A 60 4.23 4.61 -8.85
N ARG A 61 3.67 5.28 -9.87
CA ARG A 61 4.45 5.79 -11.00
C ARG A 61 5.46 6.86 -10.55
N ALA A 62 5.00 7.84 -9.77
CA ALA A 62 5.88 8.87 -9.22
C ALA A 62 6.99 8.28 -8.33
N ALA A 63 6.67 7.23 -7.55
CA ALA A 63 7.66 6.50 -6.77
C ALA A 63 8.71 5.79 -7.65
N ALA A 64 8.27 5.16 -8.74
CA ALA A 64 9.17 4.47 -9.65
C ALA A 64 10.10 5.43 -10.42
N GLU A 65 9.71 6.68 -10.63
CA GLU A 65 10.56 7.70 -11.24
C GLU A 65 11.78 8.07 -10.37
N LEU A 66 11.69 7.85 -9.06
CA LEU A 66 12.83 8.04 -8.15
C LEU A 66 13.87 6.93 -8.23
N CYS A 67 13.54 5.80 -8.87
CA CYS A 67 14.42 4.64 -8.97
C CYS A 67 15.29 4.71 -10.22
N GLU A 68 16.52 4.19 -10.13
CA GLU A 68 17.45 4.00 -11.26
C GLU A 68 17.72 2.51 -11.48
N ASP A 69 18.05 2.12 -12.72
CA ASP A 69 18.43 0.73 -13.02
C ASP A 69 19.67 0.33 -12.21
N GLY A 70 19.58 -0.81 -11.54
CA GLY A 70 20.62 -1.30 -10.65
C GLY A 70 20.44 -0.92 -9.18
N ASP A 71 19.53 0.02 -8.86
CA ASP A 71 19.28 0.41 -7.47
C ASP A 71 18.83 -0.79 -6.61
N PRO A 72 19.40 -0.97 -5.42
CA PRO A 72 18.82 -1.81 -4.39
C PRO A 72 17.69 -1.05 -3.69
N ILE A 73 16.48 -1.60 -3.70
CA ILE A 73 15.30 -1.00 -3.06
C ILE A 73 14.57 -2.00 -2.18
N ILE A 74 13.88 -1.46 -1.17
CA ILE A 74 12.92 -2.22 -0.36
C ILE A 74 11.52 -1.76 -0.73
N ILE A 75 10.63 -2.70 -1.02
CA ILE A 75 9.19 -2.43 -1.21
C ILE A 75 8.43 -3.22 -0.14
N ASN A 76 7.91 -2.49 0.87
CA ASN A 76 7.09 -3.10 1.91
C ASN A 76 5.70 -3.47 1.38
N GLY A 77 5.05 -4.41 2.05
CA GLY A 77 3.70 -4.83 1.67
C GLY A 77 2.66 -3.73 1.84
N GLY A 78 1.74 -3.65 0.88
CA GLY A 78 0.64 -2.70 0.90
C GLY A 78 -0.02 -2.58 -0.47
N THR A 79 -1.25 -2.11 -0.52
CA THR A 79 -2.00 -2.01 -1.79
C THR A 79 -1.50 -0.86 -2.68
N THR A 80 -0.93 0.20 -2.10
CA THR A 80 -0.30 1.29 -2.86
C THR A 80 1.09 0.89 -3.35
N THR A 81 1.91 0.31 -2.48
CA THR A 81 3.25 -0.16 -2.81
C THR A 81 3.22 -1.30 -3.84
N PHE A 82 2.19 -2.17 -3.79
CA PHE A 82 1.99 -3.18 -4.82
C PHE A 82 1.89 -2.59 -6.23
N GLN A 83 1.30 -1.41 -6.40
CA GLN A 83 1.18 -0.81 -7.74
C GLN A 83 2.53 -0.45 -8.37
N MET A 84 3.63 -0.42 -7.61
CA MET A 84 4.97 -0.20 -8.13
C MET A 84 5.47 -1.35 -9.02
N VAL A 85 4.93 -2.56 -8.89
CA VAL A 85 5.35 -3.70 -9.72
C VAL A 85 5.15 -3.44 -11.22
N HIS A 86 4.15 -2.65 -11.59
CA HIS A 86 3.85 -2.33 -13.00
C HIS A 86 4.89 -1.41 -13.65
N PRO A 87 5.20 -0.22 -13.12
CA PRO A 87 6.23 0.64 -13.70
C PRO A 87 7.65 0.07 -13.57
N LEU A 88 7.90 -0.84 -12.61
CA LEU A 88 9.20 -1.49 -12.43
C LEU A 88 9.37 -2.77 -13.28
N ALA A 89 8.34 -3.25 -13.97
CA ALA A 89 8.38 -4.51 -14.71
C ALA A 89 9.48 -4.57 -15.77
N ASN A 90 9.78 -3.45 -16.44
CA ASN A 90 10.77 -3.35 -17.51
C ASN A 90 12.16 -2.87 -17.03
N ARG A 91 12.33 -2.67 -15.73
CA ARG A 91 13.59 -2.25 -15.12
C ARG A 91 14.41 -3.45 -14.63
N ARG A 92 15.68 -3.22 -14.32
CA ARG A 92 16.57 -4.23 -13.73
C ARG A 92 17.07 -3.73 -12.39
N MET A 93 16.42 -4.16 -11.34
CA MET A 93 16.69 -3.71 -9.97
C MET A 93 16.93 -4.90 -9.04
N GLN A 94 17.46 -4.63 -7.86
CA GLN A 94 17.45 -5.55 -6.74
C GLN A 94 16.32 -5.15 -5.79
N VAL A 95 15.25 -5.92 -5.74
CA VAL A 95 14.06 -5.63 -4.94
C VAL A 95 13.99 -6.57 -3.76
N PHE A 96 14.16 -6.04 -2.56
CA PHE A 96 13.80 -6.73 -1.33
C PHE A 96 12.34 -6.44 -0.99
N THR A 97 11.55 -7.46 -0.71
CA THR A 97 10.17 -7.28 -0.28
C THR A 97 9.76 -8.35 0.74
N ASN A 98 9.03 -7.93 1.76
CA ASN A 98 8.34 -8.85 2.67
C ASN A 98 6.93 -9.22 2.17
N SER A 99 6.48 -8.64 1.06
CA SER A 99 5.17 -8.92 0.47
C SER A 99 5.21 -10.11 -0.48
N PHE A 100 4.46 -11.16 -0.16
CA PHE A 100 4.34 -12.31 -1.04
C PHE A 100 3.74 -11.95 -2.42
N PRO A 101 2.65 -11.15 -2.54
CA PRO A 101 2.12 -10.73 -3.84
C PRO A 101 3.10 -9.94 -4.69
N ILE A 102 3.87 -9.01 -4.09
CA ILE A 102 4.90 -8.25 -4.82
C ILE A 102 5.99 -9.19 -5.34
N ALA A 103 6.49 -10.08 -4.48
CA ALA A 103 7.51 -11.05 -4.86
C ALA A 103 7.04 -11.95 -6.00
N GLU A 104 5.84 -12.51 -5.88
CA GLU A 104 5.23 -13.38 -6.90
C GLU A 104 5.07 -12.66 -8.25
N HIS A 105 4.54 -11.44 -8.22
CA HIS A 105 4.32 -10.65 -9.45
C HIS A 105 5.63 -10.31 -10.15
N LEU A 106 6.61 -9.79 -9.41
CA LEU A 106 7.92 -9.42 -9.99
C LEU A 106 8.66 -10.65 -10.54
N LEU A 107 8.60 -11.78 -9.84
CA LEU A 107 9.21 -13.03 -10.31
C LEU A 107 8.63 -13.49 -11.64
N LYS A 108 7.31 -13.36 -11.82
CA LYS A 108 6.62 -13.82 -13.04
C LYS A 108 6.70 -12.85 -14.21
N HIS A 109 6.74 -11.53 -13.93
CA HIS A 109 6.49 -10.50 -14.93
C HIS A 109 7.62 -9.47 -15.09
N SER A 110 8.77 -9.68 -14.43
CA SER A 110 9.91 -8.76 -14.53
C SER A 110 11.26 -9.47 -14.65
N LYS A 111 12.32 -8.69 -14.85
CA LYS A 111 13.72 -9.16 -14.81
C LYS A 111 14.44 -8.71 -13.55
N ASN A 112 13.69 -8.22 -12.54
CA ASN A 112 14.26 -7.80 -11.28
C ASN A 112 14.76 -9.00 -10.47
N THR A 113 15.86 -8.80 -9.74
CA THR A 113 16.28 -9.76 -8.73
C THR A 113 15.39 -9.57 -7.50
N VAL A 114 14.64 -10.58 -7.13
CA VAL A 114 13.70 -10.52 -6.00
C VAL A 114 14.30 -11.25 -4.80
N ILE A 115 14.39 -10.54 -3.68
CA ILE A 115 14.89 -11.06 -2.40
C ILE A 115 13.75 -10.96 -1.39
N VAL A 116 13.54 -12.01 -0.61
CA VAL A 116 12.50 -12.07 0.42
C VAL A 116 13.10 -12.50 1.76
N PRO A 117 12.57 -12.04 2.91
CA PRO A 117 12.95 -12.58 4.21
C PRO A 117 12.54 -14.05 4.29
N GLY A 118 13.29 -14.84 5.05
CA GLY A 118 12.85 -16.17 5.44
C GLY A 118 11.77 -16.07 6.52
N GLY A 119 10.79 -16.99 6.52
CA GLY A 119 9.79 -16.98 7.57
C GLY A 119 8.45 -17.59 7.16
N ALA A 120 7.40 -17.22 7.89
CA ALA A 120 6.03 -17.65 7.65
C ALA A 120 5.23 -16.55 6.95
N ILE A 121 4.30 -16.95 6.08
CA ILE A 121 3.37 -16.00 5.45
C ILE A 121 2.23 -15.73 6.44
N TYR A 122 2.14 -14.48 6.89
CA TYR A 122 1.01 -13.95 7.66
C TYR A 122 -0.16 -13.73 6.71
N ARG A 123 -1.11 -14.65 6.78
CA ARG A 123 -2.17 -14.82 5.77
C ARG A 123 -3.06 -13.59 5.63
N GLU A 124 -3.34 -12.91 6.74
CA GLU A 124 -4.25 -11.75 6.79
C GLU A 124 -3.76 -10.58 5.96
N GLN A 125 -2.43 -10.44 5.82
CA GLN A 125 -1.78 -9.34 5.12
C GLN A 125 -0.91 -9.80 3.95
N ASN A 126 -0.77 -11.12 3.72
CA ASN A 126 0.13 -11.72 2.72
C ASN A 126 1.59 -11.25 2.88
N ILE A 127 2.01 -11.04 4.12
CA ILE A 127 3.36 -10.59 4.48
C ILE A 127 4.17 -11.76 5.00
N ILE A 128 5.44 -11.83 4.61
CA ILE A 128 6.40 -12.78 5.13
C ILE A 128 6.97 -12.21 6.44
N LEU A 129 6.68 -12.88 7.55
CA LEU A 129 7.19 -12.53 8.87
C LEU A 129 8.31 -13.48 9.25
N SER A 130 9.48 -12.94 9.53
CA SER A 130 10.62 -13.69 10.05
C SER A 130 10.66 -13.60 11.57
N PRO A 131 10.54 -14.73 12.29
CA PRO A 131 10.67 -14.75 13.74
C PRO A 131 12.12 -14.64 14.20
N PHE A 132 13.08 -14.68 13.27
CA PHE A 132 14.50 -14.69 13.57
C PHE A 132 15.07 -13.27 13.54
N GLU A 133 15.86 -12.92 14.55
CA GLU A 133 16.59 -11.65 14.56
C GLU A 133 17.66 -11.58 13.47
N ASN A 134 18.32 -12.70 13.21
CA ASN A 134 19.40 -12.81 12.23
C ASN A 134 18.88 -13.51 10.95
N ASP A 135 18.13 -12.81 10.15
CA ASP A 135 17.75 -13.24 8.80
C ASP A 135 18.45 -12.42 7.72
N VAL A 136 18.13 -12.72 6.46
CA VAL A 136 18.73 -12.05 5.30
C VAL A 136 18.50 -10.54 5.30
N THR A 137 17.48 -10.03 5.98
CA THR A 137 17.15 -8.59 6.07
C THR A 137 18.34 -7.79 6.59
N ARG A 138 19.06 -8.28 7.59
CA ARG A 138 20.22 -7.57 8.16
C ARG A 138 21.40 -7.41 7.20
N ASN A 139 21.47 -8.24 6.18
CA ASN A 139 22.55 -8.24 5.19
C ASN A 139 22.17 -7.53 3.91
N PHE A 140 20.95 -7.04 3.81
CA PHE A 140 20.49 -6.26 2.67
C PHE A 140 20.54 -4.78 3.04
N TYR A 141 21.07 -3.97 2.15
CA TYR A 141 21.12 -2.52 2.29
C TYR A 141 20.52 -1.89 1.05
N ALA A 142 19.56 -1.00 1.24
CA ALA A 142 18.83 -0.34 0.17
C ALA A 142 19.11 1.16 0.16
N ARG A 143 19.11 1.74 -1.03
CA ARG A 143 19.10 3.20 -1.18
C ARG A 143 17.77 3.78 -0.72
N ARG A 144 16.65 3.07 -1.00
CA ARG A 144 15.29 3.55 -0.69
C ARG A 144 14.41 2.43 -0.20
N MET A 145 13.59 2.76 0.80
CA MET A 145 12.48 1.93 1.22
C MET A 145 11.15 2.62 0.88
N PHE A 146 10.29 1.91 0.18
CA PHE A 146 8.92 2.34 -0.11
C PHE A 146 7.94 1.62 0.81
N ILE A 147 7.15 2.40 1.55
CA ILE A 147 6.22 1.88 2.55
C ILE A 147 4.83 2.53 2.41
N GLY A 148 3.79 1.74 2.63
CA GLY A 148 2.43 2.26 2.83
C GLY A 148 2.17 2.60 4.29
N ALA A 149 0.94 3.08 4.59
CA ALA A 149 0.49 3.26 5.96
C ALA A 149 -1.03 3.11 6.08
N GLN A 150 -1.48 2.82 7.29
CA GLN A 150 -2.92 2.91 7.61
C GLN A 150 -3.35 4.35 7.86
N GLY A 151 -2.46 5.18 8.38
CA GLY A 151 -2.68 6.60 8.58
C GLY A 151 -1.38 7.37 8.70
N VAL A 152 -1.45 8.68 8.42
CA VAL A 152 -0.36 9.65 8.61
C VAL A 152 -0.89 10.83 9.40
N GLY A 153 -0.26 11.17 10.51
CA GLY A 153 -0.71 12.26 11.37
C GLY A 153 0.43 12.91 12.14
N PRO A 154 0.11 13.87 13.02
CA PRO A 154 1.13 14.60 13.78
C PRO A 154 2.03 13.72 14.66
N LEU A 155 1.57 12.53 15.02
CA LEU A 155 2.36 11.56 15.80
C LEU A 155 3.29 10.72 14.92
N GLY A 156 3.11 10.75 13.59
CA GLY A 156 3.92 9.97 12.66
C GLY A 156 3.10 9.04 11.77
N LEU A 157 3.79 8.02 11.29
CA LEU A 157 3.24 6.95 10.47
C LEU A 157 2.53 5.94 11.35
N MET A 158 1.30 5.56 10.98
CA MET A 158 0.45 4.73 11.84
C MET A 158 0.17 3.37 11.20
N GLU A 159 0.18 2.35 12.06
CA GLU A 159 -0.14 0.96 11.71
C GLU A 159 -1.08 0.36 12.78
N GLY A 160 -1.81 -0.70 12.43
CA GLY A 160 -2.79 -1.33 13.33
C GLY A 160 -2.34 -2.67 13.91
N ASP A 161 -1.26 -3.24 13.38
CA ASP A 161 -0.80 -4.57 13.76
C ASP A 161 0.64 -4.54 14.29
N PRO A 162 0.87 -4.97 15.56
CA PRO A 162 2.21 -4.95 16.14
C PRO A 162 3.20 -5.90 15.45
N LEU A 163 2.73 -6.96 14.78
CA LEU A 163 3.60 -7.86 14.01
C LEU A 163 4.12 -7.16 12.75
N LEU A 164 3.30 -6.32 12.12
CA LEU A 164 3.72 -5.51 10.98
C LEU A 164 4.74 -4.46 11.42
N ILE A 165 4.50 -3.76 12.53
CA ILE A 165 5.44 -2.78 13.08
C ILE A 165 6.83 -3.40 13.27
N GLN A 166 6.91 -4.55 13.92
CA GLN A 166 8.19 -5.23 14.16
C GLN A 166 8.93 -5.56 12.85
N ALA A 167 8.20 -6.02 11.83
CA ALA A 167 8.77 -6.35 10.53
C ALA A 167 9.21 -5.09 9.78
N GLU A 168 8.43 -4.02 9.85
CA GLU A 168 8.66 -2.75 9.16
C GLU A 168 9.84 -1.99 9.78
N GLU A 169 9.93 -1.90 11.10
CA GLU A 169 11.06 -1.29 11.81
C GLU A 169 12.40 -1.95 11.43
N LYS A 170 12.38 -3.28 11.30
CA LYS A 170 13.57 -4.04 10.88
C LYS A 170 14.01 -3.67 9.46
N LEU A 171 13.05 -3.47 8.54
CA LEU A 171 13.31 -3.06 7.17
C LEU A 171 13.75 -1.59 7.08
N MET A 172 13.13 -0.71 7.86
CA MET A 172 13.47 0.72 7.90
C MET A 172 14.93 0.96 8.31
N GLY A 173 15.49 0.09 9.15
CA GLY A 173 16.90 0.13 9.53
C GLY A 173 17.88 -0.24 8.41
N GLN A 174 17.41 -0.69 7.26
CA GLN A 174 18.20 -1.19 6.14
C GLN A 174 18.15 -0.26 4.91
N ALA A 175 17.63 0.96 5.04
CA ALA A 175 17.53 1.90 3.92
C ALA A 175 18.03 3.30 4.31
N ASP A 176 18.60 4.02 3.32
CA ASP A 176 19.03 5.42 3.48
C ASP A 176 17.83 6.38 3.53
N GLU A 177 16.87 6.19 2.62
CA GLU A 177 15.69 7.05 2.48
C GLU A 177 14.41 6.26 2.72
N LEU A 178 13.52 6.78 3.56
CA LEU A 178 12.18 6.27 3.81
C LEU A 178 11.15 7.07 3.01
N ILE A 179 10.49 6.41 2.05
CA ILE A 179 9.51 7.02 1.16
C ILE A 179 8.13 6.43 1.44
N VAL A 180 7.21 7.27 1.87
CA VAL A 180 5.84 6.87 2.23
C VAL A 180 4.91 7.08 1.04
N LEU A 181 4.19 6.01 0.66
CA LEU A 181 3.24 5.99 -0.45
C LEU A 181 1.82 5.86 0.10
N VAL A 182 1.08 6.96 0.15
CA VAL A 182 -0.27 7.00 0.72
C VAL A 182 -1.21 7.85 -0.12
N ASP A 183 -2.45 7.40 -0.29
CA ASP A 183 -3.48 8.27 -0.84
C ASP A 183 -3.95 9.30 0.19
N SER A 184 -4.51 10.41 -0.27
CA SER A 184 -4.89 11.56 0.57
C SER A 184 -5.86 11.22 1.70
N ALA A 185 -6.68 10.17 1.58
CA ALA A 185 -7.58 9.74 2.65
C ALA A 185 -6.84 9.19 3.89
N LYS A 186 -5.53 8.89 3.77
CA LYS A 186 -4.72 8.39 4.88
C LYS A 186 -4.32 9.47 5.88
N PHE A 187 -4.41 10.74 5.51
CA PHE A 187 -4.18 11.86 6.44
C PHE A 187 -5.35 12.09 7.41
N ASP A 188 -6.54 11.63 7.06
CA ASP A 188 -7.71 11.67 7.94
C ASP A 188 -7.93 10.34 8.69
N ALA A 189 -7.20 9.29 8.30
CA ALA A 189 -7.26 7.99 8.94
C ALA A 189 -6.38 7.95 10.20
N ARG A 190 -6.84 7.22 11.20
CA ARG A 190 -6.08 6.96 12.42
C ARG A 190 -6.00 5.47 12.67
N SER A 191 -4.86 5.06 13.20
CA SER A 191 -4.66 3.71 13.69
C SER A 191 -4.20 3.73 15.14
N SER A 192 -4.12 2.57 15.77
CA SER A 192 -3.87 2.46 17.21
C SER A 192 -2.39 2.56 17.59
N LEU A 193 -1.51 2.29 16.63
CA LEU A 193 -0.08 2.21 16.88
C LEU A 193 0.67 3.20 15.99
N VAL A 194 1.80 3.71 16.48
CA VAL A 194 2.72 4.56 15.73
C VAL A 194 3.93 3.71 15.33
N LEU A 195 4.16 3.59 14.03
CA LEU A 195 5.32 2.88 13.49
C LEU A 195 6.59 3.70 13.68
N CYS A 196 6.55 4.98 13.25
CA CYS A 196 7.68 5.88 13.42
C CYS A 196 7.21 7.34 13.48
N PRO A 197 7.96 8.24 14.12
CA PRO A 197 7.68 9.68 14.12
C PRO A 197 7.95 10.28 12.73
N LEU A 198 7.43 11.50 12.48
CA LEU A 198 7.54 12.18 11.19
C LEU A 198 8.99 12.45 10.76
N ASP A 199 9.90 12.73 11.69
CA ASP A 199 11.32 13.03 11.43
C ASP A 199 12.11 11.83 10.86
N ARG A 200 11.51 10.65 10.81
CA ARG A 200 12.07 9.46 10.15
C ARG A 200 11.69 9.34 8.68
N ILE A 201 10.80 10.20 8.19
CA ILE A 201 10.27 10.15 6.83
C ILE A 201 10.98 11.21 5.99
N ASP A 202 11.59 10.78 4.87
CA ASP A 202 12.27 11.70 3.97
C ASP A 202 11.31 12.25 2.91
N ILE A 203 10.47 11.39 2.34
CA ILE A 203 9.57 11.75 1.25
C ILE A 203 8.18 11.16 1.49
N VAL A 204 7.16 11.95 1.24
CA VAL A 204 5.78 11.48 1.11
C VAL A 204 5.30 11.68 -0.32
N ILE A 205 4.78 10.63 -0.94
CA ILE A 205 4.14 10.70 -2.25
C ILE A 205 2.64 10.42 -2.06
N THR A 206 1.82 11.38 -2.50
CA THR A 206 0.36 11.30 -2.37
C THR A 206 -0.34 11.85 -3.60
N ASP A 207 -1.66 11.76 -3.67
CA ASP A 207 -2.48 12.33 -4.74
C ASP A 207 -2.90 13.78 -4.47
N ALA A 208 -3.42 14.45 -5.49
CA ALA A 208 -3.85 15.86 -5.43
C ALA A 208 -5.01 16.14 -4.45
N GLY A 209 -5.59 15.12 -3.83
CA GLY A 209 -6.61 15.27 -2.79
C GLY A 209 -6.06 15.59 -1.40
N ILE A 210 -4.74 15.76 -1.25
CA ILE A 210 -4.15 16.16 0.04
C ILE A 210 -4.68 17.52 0.48
N SER A 211 -5.06 17.64 1.76
CA SER A 211 -5.53 18.91 2.33
C SER A 211 -4.35 19.85 2.65
N ASP A 212 -4.62 21.18 2.61
CA ASP A 212 -3.63 22.20 3.01
C ASP A 212 -3.08 21.94 4.41
N ARG A 213 -3.93 21.48 5.33
CA ARG A 213 -3.52 21.12 6.69
C ARG A 213 -2.51 19.99 6.72
N ALA A 214 -2.72 18.95 5.91
CA ALA A 214 -1.80 17.81 5.82
C ALA A 214 -0.49 18.22 5.15
N ALA A 215 -0.55 19.03 4.08
CA ALA A 215 0.63 19.56 3.41
C ALA A 215 1.47 20.44 4.36
N ALA A 216 0.84 21.36 5.10
CA ALA A 216 1.53 22.20 6.09
C ALA A 216 2.15 21.37 7.24
N MET A 217 1.53 20.27 7.65
CA MET A 217 2.09 19.35 8.65
C MET A 217 3.37 18.69 8.14
N LEU A 218 3.40 18.24 6.89
CA LEU A 218 4.59 17.63 6.27
C LEU A 218 5.70 18.66 6.08
N GLU A 219 5.36 19.88 5.63
CA GLU A 219 6.31 20.98 5.47
C GLU A 219 6.95 21.36 6.81
N ALA A 220 6.15 21.48 7.87
CA ALA A 220 6.66 21.76 9.21
C ALA A 220 7.58 20.68 9.78
N ALA A 221 7.46 19.45 9.28
CA ALA A 221 8.34 18.32 9.61
C ALA A 221 9.52 18.18 8.63
N GLU A 222 9.72 19.15 7.72
CA GLU A 222 10.77 19.15 6.68
C GLU A 222 10.72 17.95 5.74
N ILE A 223 9.55 17.32 5.58
CA ILE A 223 9.33 16.17 4.71
C ILE A 223 9.11 16.65 3.28
N LYS A 224 9.84 16.08 2.33
CA LYS A 224 9.63 16.36 0.91
C LYS A 224 8.29 15.79 0.45
N LEU A 225 7.36 16.66 0.05
CA LEU A 225 6.06 16.25 -0.51
C LEU A 225 6.13 16.18 -2.03
N ILE A 226 5.69 15.04 -2.59
CA ILE A 226 5.47 14.85 -4.02
C ILE A 226 3.98 14.57 -4.24
N VAL A 227 3.32 15.43 -5.00
CA VAL A 227 1.91 15.24 -5.39
C VAL A 227 1.87 14.60 -6.76
N ALA A 228 1.37 13.37 -6.81
CA ALA A 228 1.28 12.59 -8.04
C ALA A 228 0.08 13.04 -8.88
N GLU A 229 0.30 13.34 -10.16
CA GLU A 229 -0.73 13.71 -11.11
C GLU A 229 -1.41 12.46 -11.71
N LYS A 230 -2.73 12.51 -11.85
CA LYS A 230 -3.47 11.50 -12.62
C LYS A 230 -3.16 11.67 -14.10
N ASN A 231 -2.76 10.59 -14.79
CA ASN A 231 -2.64 10.66 -16.25
C ASN A 231 -4.02 10.89 -16.87
N ALA A 232 -4.19 11.99 -17.58
CA ALA A 232 -5.39 12.31 -18.36
C ALA A 232 -5.68 11.32 -19.52
N ALA A 233 -4.76 10.39 -19.79
CA ALA A 233 -4.87 9.46 -20.93
C ALA A 233 -5.75 8.22 -20.68
N ALA A 234 -6.26 7.98 -19.47
CA ALA A 234 -7.05 6.78 -19.15
C ALA A 234 -8.57 6.98 -19.35
N GLU A 235 -9.04 8.19 -19.59
CA GLU A 235 -10.49 8.49 -19.70
C GLU A 235 -11.04 8.42 -21.14
N THR A 236 -10.20 8.21 -22.17
CA THR A 236 -10.65 8.22 -23.58
C THR A 236 -10.88 6.83 -24.19
N GLY A 237 -10.90 5.78 -23.39
CA GLY A 237 -11.03 4.38 -23.87
C GLY A 237 -12.37 3.71 -23.60
N SER A 238 -13.47 4.47 -23.42
CA SER A 238 -14.80 3.88 -23.24
C SER A 238 -15.83 4.66 -24.06
N SER A 239 -15.86 4.36 -25.35
CA SER A 239 -16.97 4.74 -26.24
C SER A 239 -17.36 3.51 -27.02
#